data_94f34b54b62b34021aa0c6794558f8d7
#
_entry.id   94f34b54b62b34021aa0c6794558f8d7
#
_cell.length_a   1.000
_cell.length_b   1.000
_cell.length_c   1.000
_cell.angle_alpha   90.00
_cell.angle_beta   90.00
_cell.angle_gamma   90.00
#
_symmetry.space_group_name_H-M   'P 1'
#
loop_
_entity.id
_entity.type
_entity.pdbx_description
1 polymer ?
#
loop_
_entity_poly.entity_id
_entity_poly.type
_entity_poly.pdbx_seq_one_letter_code
_entity_poly.pdbx_strand_id
1 'polypeptide(L)'
;MAWVRAGAAENHVDPRQISVCGFSAGGHLAGSLGVFWNAPFLAAETGLAPQDMRPDKMVLCYPVITGGEFAHKGSFDNLLGADADAARRAEVSLEQHVTQDTPPA
;
A
#
# COMPACT_ATOMS: atom_id res chain seq x y z
N MET A 1 -9.05 3.01 -4.79
CA MET A 1 -9.09 4.43 -4.32
C MET A 1 -9.74 5.33 -5.36
N ALA A 2 -9.14 5.54 -6.53
CA ALA A 2 -9.64 6.48 -7.55
C ALA A 2 -11.11 6.27 -7.93
N TRP A 3 -11.53 5.04 -8.15
CA TRP A 3 -12.93 4.72 -8.46
C TRP A 3 -13.91 5.15 -7.34
N VAL A 4 -13.55 4.87 -6.09
CA VAL A 4 -14.37 5.27 -4.93
C VAL A 4 -14.43 6.81 -4.83
N ARG A 5 -13.31 7.47 -5.04
CA ARG A 5 -13.22 8.94 -4.99
C ARG A 5 -14.03 9.60 -6.10
N ALA A 6 -13.97 9.08 -7.33
CA ALA A 6 -14.76 9.59 -8.46
C ALA A 6 -16.27 9.42 -8.25
N GLY A 7 -16.71 8.31 -7.64
CA GLY A 7 -18.11 8.03 -7.32
C GLY A 7 -18.59 8.57 -5.97
N ALA A 8 -17.79 9.38 -5.28
CA ALA A 8 -18.05 9.79 -3.90
C ALA A 8 -19.41 10.51 -3.72
N ALA A 9 -19.76 11.41 -4.63
CA ALA A 9 -21.02 12.14 -4.57
C ALA A 9 -22.24 11.22 -4.71
N GLU A 10 -22.19 10.27 -5.65
CA GLU A 10 -23.27 9.31 -5.90
C GLU A 10 -23.44 8.34 -4.71
N ASN A 11 -22.35 8.01 -4.02
CA ASN A 11 -22.35 7.09 -2.90
C ASN A 11 -22.45 7.81 -1.53
N HIS A 12 -22.67 9.13 -1.52
CA HIS A 12 -22.76 9.94 -0.30
C HIS A 12 -21.52 9.82 0.61
N VAL A 13 -20.33 9.73 0.01
CA VAL A 13 -19.04 9.63 0.69
C VAL A 13 -18.28 10.95 0.59
N ASP A 14 -17.58 11.36 1.65
CA ASP A 14 -16.63 12.49 1.54
C ASP A 14 -15.35 11.99 0.83
N PRO A 15 -15.01 12.54 -0.35
CA PRO A 15 -13.84 12.11 -1.11
C PRO A 15 -12.51 12.39 -0.40
N ARG A 16 -12.52 13.13 0.70
CA ARG A 16 -11.34 13.47 1.52
C ARG A 16 -11.25 12.63 2.79
N GLN A 17 -12.11 11.63 2.96
CA GLN A 17 -12.17 10.75 4.12
C GLN A 17 -12.30 9.27 3.72
N ILE A 18 -11.52 8.85 2.74
CA ILE A 18 -11.52 7.47 2.27
C ILE A 18 -10.35 6.74 2.88
N SER A 19 -10.65 5.77 3.73
CA SER A 19 -9.64 4.92 4.38
C SER A 19 -9.51 3.58 3.66
N VAL A 20 -8.30 3.02 3.67
CA VAL A 20 -8.05 1.63 3.27
C VAL A 20 -7.82 0.79 4.52
N CYS A 21 -8.39 -0.43 4.53
CA CYS A 21 -8.19 -1.38 5.63
C CYS A 21 -7.67 -2.69 5.07
N GLY A 22 -6.71 -3.29 5.77
CA GLY A 22 -6.14 -4.58 5.38
C GLY A 22 -5.65 -5.41 6.57
N PHE A 23 -5.75 -6.73 6.40
CA PHE A 23 -5.40 -7.73 7.41
C PHE A 23 -4.29 -8.62 6.88
N SER A 24 -3.28 -8.97 7.69
CA SER A 24 -2.20 -9.89 7.32
C SER A 24 -1.53 -9.47 5.98
N ALA A 25 -1.53 -10.31 4.96
CA ALA A 25 -1.05 -9.98 3.61
C ALA A 25 -1.89 -8.86 2.94
N GLY A 26 -3.19 -8.76 3.23
CA GLY A 26 -4.02 -7.63 2.83
C GLY A 26 -3.62 -6.32 3.52
N GLY A 27 -3.08 -6.40 4.74
CA GLY A 27 -2.45 -5.28 5.42
C GLY A 27 -1.19 -4.79 4.70
N HIS A 28 -0.39 -5.71 4.14
CA HIS A 28 0.74 -5.37 3.27
C HIS A 28 0.28 -4.62 2.02
N LEU A 29 -0.76 -5.11 1.34
CA LEU A 29 -1.32 -4.43 0.16
C LEU A 29 -1.83 -3.02 0.48
N ALA A 30 -2.58 -2.87 1.58
CA ALA A 30 -3.08 -1.58 2.03
C ALA A 30 -1.94 -0.62 2.40
N GLY A 31 -0.92 -1.12 3.12
CA GLY A 31 0.28 -0.37 3.46
C GLY A 31 1.11 0.00 2.24
N SER A 32 1.25 -0.90 1.26
CA SER A 32 1.94 -0.63 -0.01
C SER A 32 1.30 0.56 -0.74
N LEU A 33 -0.03 0.60 -0.81
CA LEU A 33 -0.71 1.76 -1.37
C LEU A 33 -0.36 3.05 -0.60
N GLY A 34 -0.28 2.97 0.72
CA GLY A 34 0.04 4.13 1.56
C GLY A 34 1.48 4.65 1.41
N VAL A 35 2.46 3.78 1.16
CA VAL A 35 3.86 4.22 1.01
C VAL A 35 4.22 4.53 -0.45
N PHE A 36 3.50 3.97 -1.42
CA PHE A 36 3.81 4.13 -2.85
C PHE A 36 2.79 4.98 -3.63
N TRP A 37 1.79 5.58 -2.99
CA TRP A 37 0.73 6.32 -3.69
C TRP A 37 1.24 7.39 -4.67
N ASN A 38 2.38 8.01 -4.39
CA ASN A 38 3.02 9.05 -5.21
C ASN A 38 4.24 8.54 -6.00
N ALA A 39 4.46 7.23 -6.02
CA ALA A 39 5.59 6.66 -6.76
C ALA A 39 5.37 6.80 -8.28
N PRO A 40 6.39 7.25 -9.04
CA PRO A 40 6.26 7.46 -10.49
C PRO A 40 5.81 6.22 -11.25
N PHE A 41 6.26 5.03 -10.84
CA PHE A 41 5.89 3.78 -11.51
C PHE A 41 4.37 3.52 -11.41
N LEU A 42 3.74 3.86 -10.27
CA LEU A 42 2.32 3.61 -10.07
C LEU A 42 1.46 4.52 -10.97
N ALA A 43 1.84 5.79 -11.11
CA ALA A 43 1.18 6.69 -12.04
C ALA A 43 1.37 6.26 -13.50
N ALA A 44 2.57 5.78 -13.87
CA ALA A 44 2.86 5.28 -15.22
C ALA A 44 2.03 4.04 -15.57
N GLU A 45 1.90 3.09 -14.65
CA GLU A 45 1.15 1.84 -14.86
C GLU A 45 -0.37 2.06 -14.88
N THR A 46 -0.87 2.97 -14.05
CA THR A 46 -2.32 3.16 -13.88
C THR A 46 -2.92 4.26 -14.76
N GLY A 47 -2.10 5.22 -15.18
CA GLY A 47 -2.57 6.44 -15.86
C GLY A 47 -3.35 7.39 -14.94
N LEU A 48 -3.34 7.15 -13.62
CA LEU A 48 -4.07 7.94 -12.63
C LEU A 48 -3.19 9.02 -11.99
N ALA A 49 -3.82 10.12 -11.58
CA ALA A 49 -3.13 11.12 -10.79
C ALA A 49 -2.80 10.55 -9.39
N PRO A 50 -1.62 10.81 -8.82
CA PRO A 50 -1.24 10.30 -7.51
C PRO A 50 -2.27 10.61 -6.41
N GLN A 51 -2.84 11.81 -6.41
CA GLN A 51 -3.84 12.23 -5.42
C GLN A 51 -5.12 11.39 -5.44
N ASP A 52 -5.48 10.83 -6.60
CA ASP A 52 -6.65 9.95 -6.72
C ASP A 52 -6.38 8.56 -6.12
N MET A 53 -5.12 8.16 -6.07
CA MET A 53 -4.68 6.88 -5.51
C MET A 53 -4.41 6.94 -4.01
N ARG A 54 -4.13 8.13 -3.45
CA ARG A 54 -3.74 8.33 -2.06
C ARG A 54 -4.90 7.98 -1.12
N PRO A 55 -4.74 7.06 -0.16
CA PRO A 55 -5.70 6.90 0.92
C PRO A 55 -5.58 8.07 1.91
N ASP A 56 -6.69 8.48 2.51
CA ASP A 56 -6.64 9.55 3.53
C ASP A 56 -6.15 9.00 4.87
N LYS A 57 -6.44 7.72 5.15
CA LYS A 57 -5.95 6.96 6.31
C LYS A 57 -5.79 5.49 5.98
N MET A 58 -5.00 4.78 6.77
CA MET A 58 -4.86 3.33 6.71
C MET A 58 -5.28 2.70 8.03
N VAL A 59 -5.89 1.52 7.96
CA VAL A 59 -6.14 0.64 9.11
C VAL A 59 -5.45 -0.69 8.81
N LEU A 60 -4.31 -0.91 9.47
CA LEU A 60 -3.45 -2.06 9.24
C LEU A 60 -3.56 -3.05 10.40
N CYS A 61 -4.27 -4.14 10.18
CA CYS A 61 -4.50 -5.16 11.21
C CYS A 61 -3.49 -6.30 11.06
N TYR A 62 -2.60 -6.47 12.05
CA TYR A 62 -1.50 -7.44 12.05
C TYR A 62 -0.85 -7.60 10.66
N PRO A 63 -0.42 -6.49 10.04
CA PRO A 63 0.03 -6.51 8.65
C PRO A 63 1.37 -7.23 8.51
N VAL A 64 1.58 -7.83 7.34
CA VAL A 64 2.92 -8.18 6.89
C VAL A 64 3.61 -6.87 6.48
N ILE A 65 4.81 -6.59 6.99
CA ILE A 65 5.53 -5.33 6.75
C ILE A 65 6.92 -5.58 6.19
N THR A 66 7.80 -6.24 6.98
CA THR A 66 9.22 -6.42 6.64
C THR A 66 9.48 -7.73 5.89
N GLY A 67 10.37 -7.67 4.91
CA GLY A 67 10.98 -8.83 4.25
C GLY A 67 12.34 -9.24 4.85
N GLY A 68 12.76 -8.59 5.95
CA GLY A 68 14.03 -8.82 6.64
C GLY A 68 14.02 -10.02 7.58
N GLU A 69 14.82 -9.94 8.65
CA GLU A 69 15.03 -11.03 9.61
C GLU A 69 13.73 -11.55 10.26
N PHE A 70 12.79 -10.63 10.54
CA PHE A 70 11.52 -10.96 11.20
C PHE A 70 10.35 -11.11 10.22
N ALA A 71 10.65 -11.37 8.95
CA ALA A 71 9.63 -11.49 7.92
C ALA A 71 8.68 -12.68 8.16
N HIS A 72 7.41 -12.49 7.80
CA HIS A 72 6.55 -13.63 7.55
C HIS A 72 6.93 -14.26 6.20
N LYS A 73 7.89 -15.19 6.25
CA LYS A 73 8.56 -15.77 5.08
C LYS A 73 7.58 -16.25 4.01
N GLY A 74 6.55 -17.00 4.40
CA GLY A 74 5.56 -17.54 3.45
C GLY A 74 4.82 -16.45 2.64
N SER A 75 4.53 -15.30 3.24
CA SER A 75 3.91 -14.18 2.51
C SER A 75 4.85 -13.59 1.45
N PHE A 76 6.13 -13.43 1.79
CA PHE A 76 7.12 -12.92 0.84
C PHE A 76 7.45 -13.94 -0.25
N ASP A 77 7.53 -15.22 0.08
CA ASP A 77 7.73 -16.28 -0.91
C ASP A 77 6.55 -16.35 -1.90
N ASN A 78 5.32 -16.18 -1.44
CA ASN A 78 4.13 -16.12 -2.30
C ASN A 78 4.09 -14.85 -3.17
N LEU A 79 4.58 -13.73 -2.67
CA LEU A 79 4.59 -12.47 -3.40
C LEU A 79 5.69 -12.40 -4.47
N LEU A 80 6.89 -12.84 -4.12
CA LEU A 80 8.11 -12.61 -4.90
C LEU A 80 8.71 -13.88 -5.51
N GLY A 81 8.28 -15.04 -5.05
CA GLY A 81 8.96 -16.32 -5.29
C GLY A 81 9.93 -16.66 -4.14
N ALA A 82 10.10 -17.96 -3.90
CA ALA A 82 10.94 -18.48 -2.79
C ALA A 82 12.43 -18.10 -2.94
N ASP A 83 12.88 -17.89 -4.18
CA ASP A 83 14.28 -17.59 -4.52
C ASP A 83 14.57 -16.08 -4.56
N ALA A 84 13.61 -15.23 -4.18
CA ALA A 84 13.81 -13.78 -4.13
C ALA A 84 14.95 -13.42 -3.17
N ASP A 85 15.91 -12.64 -3.65
CA ASP A 85 17.06 -12.19 -2.87
C ASP A 85 16.69 -11.08 -1.87
N ALA A 86 17.65 -10.69 -1.05
CA ALA A 86 17.46 -9.66 -0.03
C ALA A 86 17.11 -8.29 -0.64
N ALA A 87 17.67 -7.95 -1.79
CA ALA A 87 17.40 -6.68 -2.46
C ALA A 87 15.93 -6.62 -2.93
N ARG A 88 15.44 -7.69 -3.55
CA ARG A 88 14.05 -7.79 -3.98
C ARG A 88 13.06 -7.76 -2.81
N ARG A 89 13.42 -8.39 -1.68
CA ARG A 89 12.61 -8.34 -0.45
C ARG A 89 12.59 -6.94 0.15
N ALA A 90 13.72 -6.21 0.11
CA ALA A 90 13.80 -4.82 0.59
C ALA A 90 12.90 -3.87 -0.20
N GLU A 91 12.77 -4.05 -1.52
CA GLU A 91 11.90 -3.23 -2.38
C GLU A 91 10.42 -3.23 -1.94
N VAL A 92 9.97 -4.29 -1.28
CA VAL A 92 8.60 -4.42 -0.78
C VAL A 92 8.50 -4.45 0.75
N SER A 93 9.60 -4.14 1.43
CA SER A 93 9.64 -3.96 2.90
C SER A 93 9.16 -2.56 3.24
N LEU A 94 7.90 -2.45 3.68
CA LEU A 94 7.19 -1.16 3.76
C LEU A 94 7.83 -0.17 4.73
N GLU A 95 8.48 -0.65 5.79
CA GLU A 95 9.18 0.17 6.77
C GLU A 95 10.32 1.00 6.16
N GLN A 96 10.83 0.57 4.99
CA GLN A 96 11.91 1.26 4.29
C GLN A 96 11.41 2.40 3.38
N HIS A 97 10.10 2.49 3.16
CA HIS A 97 9.48 3.43 2.23
C HIS A 97 8.59 4.48 2.90
N VAL A 98 8.54 4.48 4.22
CA VAL A 98 7.78 5.48 4.97
C VAL A 98 8.42 6.86 4.83
N THR A 99 7.62 7.86 4.49
CA THR A 99 8.03 9.26 4.36
C THR A 99 7.05 10.17 5.11
N GLN A 100 7.35 11.46 5.14
CA GLN A 100 6.42 12.46 5.69
C GLN A 100 5.10 12.55 4.93
N ASP A 101 5.05 12.09 3.68
CA ASP A 101 3.86 12.10 2.82
C ASP A 101 3.02 10.84 2.97
N THR A 102 3.52 9.83 3.69
CA THR A 102 2.78 8.60 3.99
C THR A 102 1.54 8.94 4.83
N PRO A 103 0.34 8.49 4.41
CA PRO A 103 -0.88 8.71 5.18
C PRO A 103 -0.80 8.12 6.59
N PRO A 104 -1.53 8.68 7.56
CA PRO A 104 -1.60 8.13 8.90
C PRO A 104 -2.20 6.71 8.90
N ALA A 105 -1.65 5.89 9.79
CA ALA A 105 -2.10 4.51 10.00
C ALA A 105 -2.51 4.28 11.45
#